data_d5af58d56121d97a141d97f51322ed7f
#
_entry.id   d5af58d56121d97a141d97f51322ed7f
#
_cell.length_a   1.000
_cell.length_b   1.000
_cell.length_c   1.000
_cell.angle_alpha   90.00
_cell.angle_beta   90.00
_cell.angle_gamma   90.00
#
_symmetry.space_group_name_H-M   'P 1'
#
loop_
_entity.id
_entity.type
_entity.pdbx_description
1 polymer ?
#
loop_
_entity_poly.entity_id
_entity_poly.type
_entity_poly.pdbx_seq_one_letter_code
_entity_poly.pdbx_strand_id
1 'polypeptide(L)'
;SFKLAEMATEIQASELLTERACDAIMTAEPVTTLSAMCKLHSSELCVKVANDSVQIFGGYGYIKDFPVEKFLRDSKLCTIGEGTSEIQKLVISRKILSK
;
A
#
# COMPACT_ATOMS: atom_id res chain seq x y z
N SER A 1 -14.99 15.46 0.90
CA SER A 1 -15.78 14.23 1.02
C SER A 1 -15.12 13.27 1.99
N PHE A 2 -15.92 12.36 2.54
CA PHE A 2 -15.41 11.34 3.47
C PHE A 2 -14.37 10.41 2.80
N LYS A 3 -14.56 10.10 1.54
CA LYS A 3 -13.64 9.26 0.79
C LYS A 3 -12.25 9.90 0.69
N LEU A 4 -12.19 11.20 0.39
CA LEU A 4 -10.92 11.93 0.34
C LEU A 4 -10.25 11.99 1.71
N ALA A 5 -11.03 12.17 2.78
CA ALA A 5 -10.49 12.19 4.14
C ALA A 5 -9.90 10.82 4.53
N GLU A 6 -10.57 9.73 4.18
CA GLU A 6 -10.08 8.38 4.42
C GLU A 6 -8.79 8.12 3.65
N MET A 7 -8.76 8.50 2.38
CA MET A 7 -7.57 8.36 1.54
C MET A 7 -6.38 9.11 2.15
N ALA A 8 -6.58 10.37 2.54
CA ALA A 8 -5.52 11.19 3.12
C ALA A 8 -4.98 10.58 4.42
N THR A 9 -5.87 10.08 5.27
CA THR A 9 -5.50 9.46 6.54
C THR A 9 -4.68 8.18 6.31
N GLU A 10 -5.10 7.34 5.39
CA GLU A 10 -4.41 6.08 5.09
C GLU A 10 -3.06 6.33 4.43
N ILE A 11 -2.95 7.33 3.57
CA ILE A 11 -1.67 7.71 2.96
C ILE A 11 -0.70 8.18 4.03
N GLN A 12 -1.17 9.00 4.98
CA GLN A 12 -0.35 9.47 6.09
C GLN A 12 0.15 8.28 6.94
N ALA A 13 -0.72 7.32 7.22
CA ALA A 13 -0.36 6.11 7.96
C ALA A 13 0.72 5.31 7.22
N SER A 14 0.60 5.18 5.90
CA SER A 14 1.58 4.48 5.08
C SER A 14 2.93 5.19 5.09
N GLU A 15 2.93 6.52 5.01
CA GLU A 15 4.16 7.32 5.07
C GLU A 15 4.87 7.14 6.42
N LEU A 16 4.13 7.17 7.52
CA LEU A 16 4.69 6.99 8.85
C LEU A 16 5.29 5.59 9.04
N LEU A 17 4.64 4.57 8.50
CA LEU A 17 5.16 3.21 8.54
C LEU A 17 6.45 3.09 7.73
N THR A 18 6.50 3.73 6.57
CA THR A 18 7.70 3.75 5.72
C THR A 18 8.85 4.47 6.42
N GLU A 19 8.59 5.60 7.06
CA GLU A 19 9.58 6.34 7.84
C GLU A 19 10.12 5.48 8.98
N ARG A 20 9.25 4.76 9.69
CA ARG A 20 9.65 3.86 10.76
C ARG A 20 10.59 2.76 10.25
N ALA A 21 10.30 2.19 9.08
CA ALA A 21 11.15 1.17 8.47
C ALA A 21 12.52 1.77 8.07
N CYS A 22 12.53 2.97 7.52
CA CYS A 22 13.78 3.66 7.16
C CYS A 22 14.63 3.95 8.40
N ASP A 23 14.01 4.41 9.48
CA ASP A 23 14.70 4.66 10.73
C ASP A 23 15.32 3.38 11.30
N ALA A 24 14.60 2.26 11.21
CA ALA A 24 15.11 0.97 11.66
C ALA A 24 16.35 0.54 10.87
N ILE A 25 16.37 0.78 9.56
CA ILE A 25 17.54 0.51 8.72
C ILE A 25 18.72 1.38 9.17
N MET A 26 18.49 2.65 9.40
CA MET A 26 19.54 3.60 9.80
C MET A 26 20.14 3.26 11.17
N THR A 27 19.35 2.68 12.07
CA THR A 27 19.80 2.30 13.41
C THR A 27 20.18 0.83 13.55
N ALA A 28 20.27 0.12 12.42
CA ALA A 28 20.61 -1.31 12.36
C ALA A 28 19.67 -2.22 13.17
N GLU A 29 18.40 -1.82 13.33
CA GLU A 29 17.39 -2.67 13.93
C GLU A 29 16.93 -3.75 12.93
N PRO A 30 16.39 -4.89 13.40
CA PRO A 30 15.77 -5.88 12.50
C PRO A 30 14.61 -5.27 11.72
N VAL A 31 14.61 -5.42 10.39
CA VAL A 31 13.64 -4.76 9.51
C VAL A 31 12.69 -5.71 8.78
N THR A 32 12.86 -7.02 8.93
CA THR A 32 12.07 -8.01 8.17
C THR A 32 10.57 -7.77 8.33
N THR A 33 10.09 -7.64 9.55
CA THR A 33 8.67 -7.44 9.83
C THR A 33 8.21 -6.05 9.36
N LEU A 34 8.99 -5.01 9.63
CA LEU A 34 8.66 -3.65 9.20
C LEU A 34 8.61 -3.53 7.68
N SER A 35 9.57 -4.15 6.98
CA SER A 35 9.58 -4.15 5.52
C SER A 35 8.36 -4.87 4.95
N ALA A 36 8.00 -6.01 5.52
CA ALA A 36 6.81 -6.75 5.10
C ALA A 36 5.53 -5.95 5.35
N MET A 37 5.44 -5.27 6.50
CA MET A 37 4.30 -4.40 6.81
C MET A 37 4.20 -3.22 5.85
N CYS A 38 5.33 -2.59 5.53
CA CYS A 38 5.37 -1.50 4.56
C CYS A 38 4.90 -1.96 3.19
N LYS A 39 5.43 -3.08 2.70
CA LYS A 39 5.06 -3.64 1.40
C LYS A 39 3.57 -3.97 1.36
N LEU A 40 3.08 -4.66 2.38
CA LEU A 40 1.67 -5.05 2.48
C LEU A 40 0.77 -3.81 2.50
N HIS A 41 1.00 -2.90 3.42
CA HIS A 41 0.14 -1.74 3.63
C HIS A 41 0.15 -0.80 2.41
N SER A 42 1.34 -0.46 1.93
CA SER A 42 1.49 0.49 0.81
C SER A 42 0.91 -0.05 -0.49
N SER A 43 1.14 -1.32 -0.80
CA SER A 43 0.64 -1.91 -2.04
C SER A 43 -0.87 -2.08 -2.04
N GLU A 44 -1.46 -2.53 -0.94
CA GLU A 44 -2.91 -2.65 -0.81
C GLU A 44 -3.56 -1.26 -0.83
N LEU A 45 -2.96 -0.29 -0.15
CA LEU A 45 -3.43 1.09 -0.15
C LEU A 45 -3.39 1.70 -1.55
N CYS A 46 -2.33 1.44 -2.30
CA CYS A 46 -2.18 1.95 -3.66
C CYS A 46 -3.35 1.51 -4.53
N VAL A 47 -3.73 0.23 -4.47
CA VAL A 47 -4.88 -0.30 -5.22
C VAL A 47 -6.18 0.36 -4.72
N LYS A 48 -6.36 0.48 -3.42
CA LYS A 48 -7.57 1.08 -2.84
C LYS A 48 -7.72 2.54 -3.26
N VAL A 49 -6.65 3.33 -3.17
CA VAL A 49 -6.67 4.74 -3.55
C VAL A 49 -6.93 4.90 -5.04
N ALA A 50 -6.31 4.07 -5.88
CA ALA A 50 -6.54 4.11 -7.32
C ALA A 50 -7.99 3.77 -7.65
N ASN A 51 -8.55 2.75 -6.99
CA ASN A 51 -9.95 2.37 -7.17
C ASN A 51 -10.90 3.49 -6.73
N ASP A 52 -10.65 4.09 -5.57
CA ASP A 52 -11.46 5.20 -5.05
C ASP A 52 -11.37 6.41 -5.97
N SER A 53 -10.22 6.65 -6.58
CA SER A 53 -10.04 7.73 -7.54
C SER A 53 -10.89 7.51 -8.80
N VAL A 54 -10.96 6.29 -9.30
CA VAL A 54 -11.85 5.94 -10.42
C VAL A 54 -13.30 6.23 -10.02
N GLN A 55 -13.72 5.87 -8.81
CA GLN A 55 -15.08 6.12 -8.32
C GLN A 55 -15.37 7.62 -8.25
N ILE A 56 -14.42 8.42 -7.79
CA ILE A 56 -14.58 9.88 -7.68
C ILE A 56 -14.76 10.51 -9.07
N PHE A 57 -14.03 10.04 -10.07
CA PHE A 57 -14.17 10.51 -11.46
C PHE A 57 -15.47 9.99 -12.10
N GLY A 58 -16.09 8.96 -11.53
CA GLY A 58 -17.27 8.36 -12.09
C GLY A 58 -17.00 7.75 -13.46
N GLY A 59 -17.90 7.97 -14.43
CA GLY A 59 -17.73 7.41 -15.77
C GLY A 59 -16.45 7.85 -16.46
N TYR A 60 -15.98 9.06 -16.20
CA TYR A 60 -14.73 9.58 -16.77
C TYR A 60 -13.50 8.82 -16.26
N GLY A 61 -13.56 8.27 -15.04
CA GLY A 61 -12.46 7.50 -14.50
C GLY A 61 -12.27 6.15 -15.18
N TYR A 62 -13.25 5.70 -15.95
CA TYR A 62 -13.22 4.41 -16.61
C TYR A 62 -12.69 4.45 -18.04
N ILE A 63 -12.52 5.63 -18.62
CA ILE A 63 -12.05 5.79 -19.99
C ILE A 63 -10.58 6.21 -20.00
N LYS A 64 -9.89 5.86 -21.11
CA LYS A 64 -8.43 6.05 -21.23
C LYS A 64 -7.99 7.50 -21.41
N ASP A 65 -8.92 8.43 -21.63
CA ASP A 65 -8.62 9.86 -21.76
C ASP A 65 -8.10 10.46 -20.45
N PHE A 66 -8.34 9.78 -19.30
CA PHE A 66 -7.91 10.20 -17.98
C PHE A 66 -6.96 9.17 -17.37
N PRO A 67 -5.88 9.59 -16.67
CA PRO A 67 -4.85 8.66 -16.18
C PRO A 67 -5.29 7.76 -15.02
N VAL A 68 -6.44 8.04 -14.39
CA VAL A 68 -6.89 7.30 -13.19
C VAL A 68 -7.08 5.81 -13.47
N GLU A 69 -7.63 5.48 -14.64
CA GLU A 69 -7.85 4.10 -15.09
C GLU A 69 -6.53 3.35 -15.19
N LYS A 70 -5.52 3.99 -15.76
CA LYS A 70 -4.18 3.41 -15.88
C LYS A 70 -3.57 3.18 -14.50
N PHE A 71 -3.72 4.12 -13.59
CA PHE A 71 -3.19 3.99 -12.23
C PHE A 71 -3.80 2.79 -11.52
N LEU A 72 -5.09 2.55 -11.70
CA LEU A 72 -5.73 1.36 -11.11
C LEU A 72 -5.13 0.06 -11.68
N ARG A 73 -4.98 -0.02 -12.99
CA ARG A 73 -4.39 -1.19 -13.64
C ARG A 73 -2.95 -1.43 -13.17
N ASP A 74 -2.14 -0.38 -13.16
CA ASP A 74 -0.74 -0.47 -12.80
C ASP A 74 -0.55 -0.77 -11.31
N SER A 75 -1.41 -0.22 -10.46
CA SER A 75 -1.29 -0.40 -9.01
C SER A 75 -1.47 -1.86 -8.57
N LYS A 76 -2.24 -2.64 -9.33
CA LYS A 76 -2.48 -4.04 -8.98
C LYS A 76 -1.19 -4.85 -8.97
N LEU A 77 -0.24 -4.51 -9.82
CA LEU A 77 1.07 -5.16 -9.84
C LEU A 77 1.79 -5.01 -8.51
N CYS A 78 1.57 -3.93 -7.79
CA CYS A 78 2.22 -3.68 -6.50
C CYS A 78 1.84 -4.73 -5.44
N THR A 79 0.66 -5.34 -5.54
CA THR A 79 0.23 -6.38 -4.61
C THR A 79 0.74 -7.77 -4.99
N ILE A 80 1.30 -7.92 -6.18
CA ILE A 80 1.75 -9.20 -6.74
C ILE A 80 3.27 -9.24 -6.85
N GLY A 81 3.90 -8.16 -7.32
CA GLY A 81 5.34 -8.11 -7.59
C GLY A 81 6.19 -8.17 -6.33
N GLU A 82 7.31 -8.89 -6.39
CA GLU A 82 8.31 -9.01 -5.31
C GLU A 82 7.72 -9.51 -3.98
N GLY A 83 6.82 -10.46 -4.06
CA GLY A 83 6.12 -11.02 -2.91
C GLY A 83 4.68 -10.53 -2.86
N THR A 84 3.75 -11.47 -2.93
CA THR A 84 2.32 -11.17 -2.88
C THR A 84 1.94 -10.67 -1.50
N SER A 85 0.76 -10.06 -1.39
CA SER A 85 0.21 -9.65 -0.11
C SER A 85 0.07 -10.85 0.85
N GLU A 86 -0.30 -12.01 0.34
CA GLU A 86 -0.38 -13.23 1.14
C GLU A 86 0.99 -13.64 1.70
N ILE A 87 2.04 -13.55 0.89
CA ILE A 87 3.40 -13.83 1.35
C ILE A 87 3.82 -12.84 2.43
N GLN A 88 3.50 -11.55 2.27
CA GLN A 88 3.82 -10.54 3.29
C GLN A 88 3.11 -10.83 4.61
N LYS A 89 1.83 -11.21 4.54
CA LYS A 89 1.06 -11.60 5.72
C LYS A 89 1.66 -12.81 6.41
N LEU A 90 2.15 -13.76 5.64
CA LEU A 90 2.79 -14.97 6.17
C LEU A 90 4.10 -14.62 6.91
N VAL A 91 4.93 -13.75 6.34
CA VAL A 91 6.17 -13.28 6.96
C VAL A 91 5.87 -12.61 8.30
N ILE A 92 4.89 -11.71 8.32
CA ILE A 92 4.49 -10.98 9.52
C ILE A 92 3.98 -11.95 10.60
N SER A 93 3.10 -12.87 10.23
CA SER A 93 2.52 -13.86 11.14
C SER A 93 3.60 -14.73 11.79
N ARG A 94 4.53 -15.20 10.98
CA ARG A 94 5.63 -16.03 11.49
C ARG A 94 6.46 -15.27 12.51
N LYS A 95 6.71 -14.00 12.28
CA LYS A 95 7.52 -13.18 13.18
C LYS A 95 6.80 -12.92 14.51
N ILE A 96 5.50 -12.64 14.45
CA ILE A 96 4.68 -12.40 15.64
C ILE A 96 4.60 -13.66 16.50
N LEU A 97 4.46 -14.83 15.87
CA LEU A 97 4.31 -16.09 16.57
C LEU A 97 5.64 -16.69 17.05
N SER A 98 6.75 -16.26 16.46
CA SER A 98 8.08 -16.70 16.89
C SER A 98 8.53 -15.85 18.09
N LYS A 99 8.87 -16.48 19.18
CA LYS A 99 9.38 -15.77 20.38
C LYS A 99 10.79 -16.21 20.71
#